data_8369bd49d8ed781f208b0e866b64b945
#
_entry.id   8369bd49d8ed781f208b0e866b64b945
#
_cell.length_a   1.000
_cell.length_b   1.000
_cell.length_c   1.000
_cell.angle_alpha   90.00
_cell.angle_beta   90.00
_cell.angle_gamma   90.00
#
_symmetry.space_group_name_H-M   'P 1'
#
loop_
_entity.id
_entity.type
_entity.pdbx_description
1 polymer ?
#
loop_
_entity_poly.entity_id
_entity_poly.type
_entity_poly.pdbx_seq_one_letter_code
_entity_poly.pdbx_strand_id
1 'polypeptide(L)'
;MEPIRTYYPLDGGATYAETPLHLHAGQWLIEPWNAISSLLIVLPGIFFLYRLRGYYKQEVLLSACAILLILGGMGSTLFHGLRISEWFLHMDVLPTLLVFVLITLHLWLRVLGKWWLAALPIILEFSLSYLVFKTIRPGLAINLAYFIRGTTFFLPLLILLFRTRFRHAMLVIGGLVSFVLALWFRTADKETTHILSMGSHFLWHIATGIGGLVLAEYLFRVRKQPLELA
;
A
#
# COMPACT_ATOMS: atom_id res chain seq x y z
N MET A 1 6.97 40.20 -15.78
CA MET A 1 7.09 39.04 -14.85
C MET A 1 5.66 38.64 -14.44
N GLU A 2 5.20 37.47 -14.82
CA GLU A 2 3.93 36.98 -14.26
C GLU A 2 4.09 36.81 -12.74
N PRO A 3 3.04 37.14 -11.95
CA PRO A 3 3.11 36.97 -10.51
C PRO A 3 3.30 35.49 -10.17
N ILE A 4 4.34 35.18 -9.39
CA ILE A 4 4.58 33.86 -8.85
C ILE A 4 3.39 33.51 -7.96
N ARG A 5 2.54 32.60 -8.39
CA ARG A 5 1.38 32.13 -7.60
C ARG A 5 1.81 30.97 -6.73
N THR A 6 1.51 31.07 -5.43
CA THR A 6 1.67 29.93 -4.52
C THR A 6 0.78 28.78 -5.01
N TYR A 7 1.37 27.61 -5.16
CA TYR A 7 0.65 26.40 -5.60
C TYR A 7 0.01 25.70 -4.41
N TYR A 8 -1.27 25.44 -4.52
CA TYR A 8 -2.00 24.58 -3.61
C TYR A 8 -2.65 23.44 -4.41
N PRO A 9 -2.31 22.17 -4.14
CA PRO A 9 -2.98 21.06 -4.80
C PRO A 9 -4.50 21.09 -4.56
N LEU A 10 -5.29 20.92 -5.62
CA LEU A 10 -6.76 20.92 -5.55
C LEU A 10 -7.34 19.52 -5.34
N ASP A 11 -6.50 18.56 -5.05
CA ASP A 11 -6.84 17.14 -5.00
C ASP A 11 -7.20 16.60 -3.59
N GLY A 12 -7.19 17.46 -2.58
CA GLY A 12 -7.49 17.08 -1.19
C GLY A 12 -6.44 16.18 -0.52
N GLY A 13 -5.36 15.81 -1.21
CA GLY A 13 -4.32 14.94 -0.70
C GLY A 13 -3.27 15.64 0.15
N ALA A 14 -2.43 14.85 0.81
CA ALA A 14 -1.30 15.35 1.59
C ALA A 14 -0.25 16.05 0.70
N THR A 15 0.48 17.00 1.26
CA THR A 15 1.66 17.59 0.62
C THR A 15 2.92 16.85 1.04
N TYR A 16 3.77 16.55 0.08
CA TYR A 16 5.04 15.85 0.25
C TYR A 16 6.22 16.82 0.15
N ALA A 17 7.43 16.35 0.43
CA ALA A 17 8.64 17.13 0.25
C ALA A 17 8.82 17.59 -1.21
N GLU A 18 8.40 16.77 -2.18
CA GLU A 18 8.49 17.04 -3.61
C GLU A 18 7.38 17.99 -4.11
N THR A 19 6.30 18.21 -3.34
CA THR A 19 5.22 19.13 -3.74
C THR A 19 5.78 20.56 -3.84
N PRO A 20 5.79 21.21 -5.03
CA PRO A 20 6.39 22.53 -5.18
C PRO A 20 5.57 23.60 -4.48
N LEU A 21 6.24 24.61 -3.94
CA LEU A 21 5.57 25.81 -3.40
C LEU A 21 5.05 26.74 -4.52
N HIS A 22 5.72 26.70 -5.68
CA HIS A 22 5.40 27.52 -6.85
C HIS A 22 5.52 26.69 -8.12
N LEU A 23 4.58 26.83 -9.04
CA LEU A 23 4.67 26.20 -10.34
C LEU A 23 5.45 27.09 -11.31
N HIS A 24 6.33 26.48 -12.08
CA HIS A 24 6.97 27.12 -13.23
C HIS A 24 6.05 27.06 -14.46
N ALA A 25 6.16 28.07 -15.33
CA ALA A 25 5.42 28.08 -16.58
C ALA A 25 5.73 26.81 -17.41
N GLY A 26 4.68 26.07 -17.79
CA GLY A 26 4.82 24.82 -18.53
C GLY A 26 5.10 23.56 -17.69
N GLN A 27 5.17 23.67 -16.36
CA GLN A 27 5.31 22.50 -15.49
C GLN A 27 3.99 21.72 -15.42
N TRP A 28 3.96 20.54 -16.05
CA TRP A 28 2.80 19.64 -16.08
C TRP A 28 2.98 18.42 -15.15
N LEU A 29 4.21 18.07 -14.78
CA LEU A 29 4.53 16.98 -13.87
C LEU A 29 4.92 17.57 -12.51
N ILE A 30 4.06 17.36 -11.51
CA ILE A 30 4.16 18.08 -10.23
C ILE A 30 5.15 17.42 -9.28
N GLU A 31 5.04 16.11 -9.09
CA GLU A 31 5.88 15.29 -8.21
C GLU A 31 6.51 14.16 -9.02
N PRO A 32 7.56 14.42 -9.84
CA PRO A 32 8.10 13.47 -10.80
C PRO A 32 8.67 12.19 -10.17
N TRP A 33 9.38 12.28 -9.06
CA TRP A 33 9.94 11.11 -8.39
C TRP A 33 8.85 10.23 -7.79
N ASN A 34 7.86 10.83 -7.14
CA ASN A 34 6.70 10.12 -6.59
C ASN A 34 5.89 9.47 -7.72
N ALA A 35 5.62 10.19 -8.80
CA ALA A 35 4.88 9.67 -9.94
C ALA A 35 5.58 8.48 -10.61
N ILE A 36 6.87 8.58 -10.91
CA ILE A 36 7.63 7.52 -11.58
C ILE A 36 7.78 6.30 -10.67
N SER A 37 8.09 6.52 -9.39
CA SER A 37 8.27 5.40 -8.44
C SER A 37 6.96 4.64 -8.18
N SER A 38 5.81 5.27 -8.31
CA SER A 38 4.49 4.62 -8.20
C SER A 38 4.30 3.50 -9.23
N LEU A 39 4.98 3.56 -10.38
CA LEU A 39 4.96 2.47 -11.38
C LEU A 39 5.54 1.16 -10.83
N LEU A 40 6.38 1.21 -9.79
CA LEU A 40 6.88 -0.01 -9.14
C LEU A 40 5.80 -0.77 -8.37
N ILE A 41 4.69 -0.12 -8.01
CA ILE A 41 3.50 -0.78 -7.44
C ILE A 41 2.74 -1.55 -8.53
N VAL A 42 2.83 -1.12 -9.79
CA VAL A 42 2.21 -1.80 -10.94
C VAL A 42 2.89 -3.13 -11.27
N LEU A 43 4.22 -3.19 -11.11
CA LEU A 43 5.03 -4.36 -11.53
C LEU A 43 4.59 -5.68 -10.89
N PRO A 44 4.36 -5.80 -9.57
CA PRO A 44 3.81 -7.01 -8.96
C PRO A 44 2.48 -7.44 -9.60
N GLY A 45 1.59 -6.50 -9.89
CA GLY A 45 0.32 -6.76 -10.54
C GLY A 45 0.51 -7.39 -11.93
N ILE A 46 1.33 -6.79 -12.78
CA ILE A 46 1.64 -7.32 -14.12
C ILE A 46 2.29 -8.70 -14.01
N PHE A 47 3.29 -8.85 -13.13
CA PHE A 47 4.00 -10.12 -12.94
C PHE A 47 3.04 -11.25 -12.54
N PHE A 48 2.14 -11.00 -11.58
CA PHE A 48 1.20 -12.03 -11.13
C PHE A 48 0.09 -12.30 -12.15
N LEU A 49 -0.40 -11.32 -12.89
CA LEU A 49 -1.32 -11.60 -14.01
C LEU A 49 -0.65 -12.49 -15.06
N TYR A 50 0.59 -12.22 -15.42
CA TYR A 50 1.32 -13.09 -16.34
C TYR A 50 1.50 -14.51 -15.78
N ARG A 51 1.89 -14.64 -14.51
CA ARG A 51 2.11 -15.92 -13.83
C ARG A 51 0.85 -16.75 -13.63
N LEU A 52 -0.30 -16.08 -13.49
CA LEU A 52 -1.61 -16.70 -13.32
C LEU A 52 -2.31 -16.98 -14.66
N ARG A 53 -1.65 -16.71 -15.79
CA ARG A 53 -2.23 -16.92 -17.11
C ARG A 53 -2.77 -18.35 -17.27
N GLY A 54 -4.05 -18.45 -17.65
CA GLY A 54 -4.77 -19.71 -17.73
C GLY A 54 -5.43 -20.22 -16.45
N TYR A 55 -5.15 -19.56 -15.30
CA TYR A 55 -5.68 -19.95 -13.98
C TYR A 55 -6.49 -18.87 -13.29
N TYR A 56 -6.88 -17.79 -13.97
CA TYR A 56 -7.57 -16.66 -13.35
C TYR A 56 -8.86 -17.02 -12.61
N LYS A 57 -9.63 -17.98 -13.17
CA LYS A 57 -10.90 -18.46 -12.57
C LYS A 57 -10.68 -19.31 -11.32
N GLN A 58 -9.55 -19.98 -11.20
CA GLN A 58 -9.17 -20.80 -10.05
C GLN A 58 -8.51 -19.96 -8.94
N GLU A 59 -7.82 -18.89 -9.33
CA GLU A 59 -7.04 -18.01 -8.45
C GLU A 59 -7.64 -16.61 -8.42
N VAL A 60 -8.97 -16.53 -8.19
CA VAL A 60 -9.74 -15.26 -8.28
C VAL A 60 -9.18 -14.18 -7.36
N LEU A 61 -8.82 -14.54 -6.11
CA LEU A 61 -8.29 -13.57 -5.15
C LEU A 61 -6.99 -12.92 -5.65
N LEU A 62 -6.02 -13.74 -6.04
CA LEU A 62 -4.71 -13.24 -6.50
C LEU A 62 -4.86 -12.46 -7.81
N SER A 63 -5.74 -12.89 -8.71
CA SER A 63 -6.02 -12.20 -9.96
C SER A 63 -6.67 -10.84 -9.72
N ALA A 64 -7.66 -10.75 -8.84
CA ALA A 64 -8.31 -9.51 -8.45
C ALA A 64 -7.31 -8.54 -7.78
N CYS A 65 -6.50 -9.03 -6.83
CA CYS A 65 -5.47 -8.22 -6.19
C CYS A 65 -4.41 -7.71 -7.18
N ALA A 66 -4.03 -8.54 -8.17
CA ALA A 66 -3.09 -8.11 -9.21
C ALA A 66 -3.65 -6.97 -10.07
N ILE A 67 -4.93 -7.04 -10.46
CA ILE A 67 -5.62 -5.96 -11.19
C ILE A 67 -5.69 -4.70 -10.31
N LEU A 68 -6.06 -4.84 -9.05
CA LEU A 68 -6.16 -3.72 -8.13
C LEU A 68 -4.80 -3.03 -7.89
N LEU A 69 -3.69 -3.79 -7.81
CA LEU A 69 -2.35 -3.22 -7.72
C LEU A 69 -1.98 -2.41 -8.96
N ILE A 70 -2.36 -2.89 -10.15
CA ILE A 70 -2.15 -2.12 -11.40
C ILE A 70 -2.96 -0.82 -11.36
N LEU A 71 -4.24 -0.89 -11.02
CA LEU A 71 -5.11 0.28 -10.94
C LEU A 71 -4.62 1.29 -9.90
N GLY A 72 -4.22 0.81 -8.70
CA GLY A 72 -3.69 1.66 -7.64
C GLY A 72 -2.37 2.31 -8.01
N GLY A 73 -1.41 1.57 -8.57
CA GLY A 73 -0.13 2.12 -8.99
C GLY A 73 -0.27 3.13 -10.14
N MET A 74 -1.18 2.88 -11.09
CA MET A 74 -1.51 3.87 -12.14
C MET A 74 -2.21 5.10 -11.54
N GLY A 75 -3.15 4.89 -10.62
CA GLY A 75 -3.82 5.96 -9.88
C GLY A 75 -2.82 6.83 -9.12
N SER A 76 -1.86 6.20 -8.42
CA SER A 76 -0.79 6.87 -7.71
C SER A 76 0.12 7.69 -8.65
N THR A 77 0.47 7.13 -9.81
CA THR A 77 1.23 7.85 -10.85
C THR A 77 0.49 9.10 -11.33
N LEU A 78 -0.82 8.99 -11.60
CA LEU A 78 -1.64 10.12 -12.02
C LEU A 78 -1.84 11.15 -10.91
N PHE A 79 -2.06 10.68 -9.67
CA PHE A 79 -2.21 11.54 -8.50
C PHE A 79 -0.97 12.39 -8.29
N HIS A 80 0.21 11.76 -8.15
CA HIS A 80 1.47 12.47 -7.93
C HIS A 80 1.92 13.28 -9.15
N GLY A 81 1.65 12.76 -10.34
CA GLY A 81 2.05 13.45 -11.57
C GLY A 81 1.27 14.73 -11.83
N LEU A 82 -0.02 14.74 -11.58
CA LEU A 82 -0.90 15.83 -12.02
C LEU A 82 -1.38 16.74 -10.87
N ARG A 83 -1.70 16.18 -9.70
CA ARG A 83 -2.17 16.90 -8.51
C ARG A 83 -3.38 17.83 -8.76
N ILE A 84 -4.31 17.43 -9.64
CA ILE A 84 -5.41 18.29 -10.11
C ILE A 84 -6.80 17.80 -9.71
N SER A 85 -6.94 16.58 -9.18
CA SER A 85 -8.27 15.99 -8.97
C SER A 85 -8.29 14.97 -7.83
N GLU A 86 -9.30 15.07 -6.98
CA GLU A 86 -9.60 14.07 -5.93
C GLU A 86 -9.86 12.67 -6.51
N TRP A 87 -10.29 12.55 -7.78
CA TRP A 87 -10.47 11.27 -8.44
C TRP A 87 -9.14 10.49 -8.54
N PHE A 88 -8.04 11.17 -8.82
CA PHE A 88 -6.73 10.51 -8.87
C PHE A 88 -6.27 10.06 -7.50
N LEU A 89 -6.57 10.83 -6.43
CA LEU A 89 -6.36 10.41 -5.05
C LEU A 89 -7.20 9.16 -4.72
N HIS A 90 -8.46 9.12 -5.13
CA HIS A 90 -9.29 7.92 -4.94
C HIS A 90 -8.76 6.71 -5.73
N MET A 91 -8.27 6.91 -6.95
CA MET A 91 -7.64 5.84 -7.74
C MET A 91 -6.33 5.33 -7.12
N ASP A 92 -5.58 6.16 -6.42
CA ASP A 92 -4.40 5.77 -5.66
C ASP A 92 -4.78 4.93 -4.43
N VAL A 93 -5.73 5.44 -3.64
CA VAL A 93 -6.03 4.90 -2.29
C VAL A 93 -6.99 3.70 -2.33
N LEU A 94 -8.10 3.78 -3.09
CA LEU A 94 -9.17 2.76 -2.99
C LEU A 94 -8.75 1.37 -3.49
N PRO A 95 -8.05 1.21 -4.64
CA PRO A 95 -7.63 -0.11 -5.08
C PRO A 95 -6.64 -0.77 -4.11
N THR A 96 -5.69 0.00 -3.57
CA THR A 96 -4.72 -0.51 -2.60
C THR A 96 -5.38 -0.87 -1.26
N LEU A 97 -6.37 -0.11 -0.82
CA LEU A 97 -7.21 -0.43 0.33
C LEU A 97 -8.01 -1.72 0.11
N LEU A 98 -8.56 -1.93 -1.09
CA LEU A 98 -9.28 -3.17 -1.42
C LEU A 98 -8.35 -4.37 -1.43
N VAL A 99 -7.11 -4.25 -1.93
CA VAL A 99 -6.08 -5.31 -1.81
C VAL A 99 -5.85 -5.67 -0.35
N PHE A 100 -5.66 -4.66 0.52
CA PHE A 100 -5.50 -4.87 1.95
C PHE A 100 -6.69 -5.64 2.55
N VAL A 101 -7.92 -5.21 2.29
CA VAL A 101 -9.14 -5.84 2.84
C VAL A 101 -9.27 -7.28 2.36
N LEU A 102 -9.11 -7.53 1.07
CA LEU A 102 -9.28 -8.86 0.47
C LEU A 102 -8.25 -9.85 1.02
N ILE A 103 -6.97 -9.45 1.06
CA ILE A 103 -5.90 -10.33 1.55
C ILE A 103 -6.03 -10.54 3.07
N THR A 104 -6.31 -9.48 3.83
CA THR A 104 -6.47 -9.56 5.29
C THR A 104 -7.64 -10.48 5.65
N LEU A 105 -8.78 -10.33 4.97
CA LEU A 105 -9.94 -11.21 5.15
C LEU A 105 -9.58 -12.67 4.84
N HIS A 106 -8.87 -12.91 3.73
CA HIS A 106 -8.42 -14.26 3.35
C HIS A 106 -7.49 -14.87 4.41
N LEU A 107 -6.54 -14.10 4.93
CA LEU A 107 -5.61 -14.56 5.95
C LEU A 107 -6.32 -14.89 7.27
N TRP A 108 -7.20 -14.01 7.74
CA TRP A 108 -8.00 -14.26 8.93
C TRP A 108 -8.98 -15.42 8.76
N LEU A 109 -9.55 -15.59 7.56
CA LEU A 109 -10.40 -16.74 7.25
C LEU A 109 -9.62 -18.05 7.38
N ARG A 110 -8.37 -18.09 6.93
CA ARG A 110 -7.47 -19.25 7.11
C ARG A 110 -7.11 -19.50 8.57
N VAL A 111 -7.07 -18.47 9.41
CA VAL A 111 -6.77 -18.62 10.85
C VAL A 111 -7.99 -19.06 11.64
N LEU A 112 -9.15 -18.44 11.39
CA LEU A 112 -10.35 -18.55 12.23
C LEU A 112 -11.41 -19.51 11.66
N GLY A 113 -11.32 -19.86 10.38
CA GLY A 113 -12.21 -20.82 9.71
C GLY A 113 -13.63 -20.32 9.39
N LYS A 114 -14.08 -19.20 9.99
CA LYS A 114 -15.43 -18.64 9.80
C LYS A 114 -15.36 -17.22 9.28
N TRP A 115 -16.06 -16.91 8.19
CA TRP A 115 -15.98 -15.62 7.53
C TRP A 115 -16.36 -14.43 8.44
N TRP A 116 -17.38 -14.58 9.28
CA TRP A 116 -17.83 -13.53 10.19
C TRP A 116 -16.82 -13.23 11.31
N LEU A 117 -16.10 -14.26 11.81
CA LEU A 117 -14.98 -14.07 12.73
C LEU A 117 -13.80 -13.39 12.01
N ALA A 118 -13.54 -13.74 10.76
CA ALA A 118 -12.47 -13.15 9.97
C ALA A 118 -12.72 -11.66 9.65
N ALA A 119 -13.97 -11.24 9.59
CA ALA A 119 -14.34 -9.83 9.38
C ALA A 119 -14.11 -8.96 10.63
N LEU A 120 -14.17 -9.53 11.84
CA LEU A 120 -14.07 -8.75 13.09
C LEU A 120 -12.76 -7.95 13.21
N PRO A 121 -11.56 -8.50 12.95
CA PRO A 121 -10.33 -7.72 13.01
C PRO A 121 -10.31 -6.54 12.03
N ILE A 122 -10.93 -6.70 10.87
CA ILE A 122 -11.01 -5.64 9.85
C ILE A 122 -11.98 -4.55 10.31
N ILE A 123 -13.14 -4.92 10.82
CA ILE A 123 -14.12 -3.96 11.40
C ILE A 123 -13.47 -3.20 12.54
N LEU A 124 -12.73 -3.89 13.40
CA LEU A 124 -12.01 -3.26 14.52
C LEU A 124 -10.92 -2.29 14.01
N GLU A 125 -10.16 -2.68 12.98
CA GLU A 125 -9.15 -1.80 12.34
C GLU A 125 -9.79 -0.50 11.86
N PHE A 126 -10.88 -0.59 11.08
CA PHE A 126 -11.55 0.59 10.56
C PHE A 126 -12.16 1.45 11.69
N SER A 127 -12.73 0.83 12.71
CA SER A 127 -13.30 1.54 13.87
C SER A 127 -12.21 2.28 14.67
N LEU A 128 -11.07 1.62 14.93
CA LEU A 128 -9.93 2.23 15.61
C LEU A 128 -9.30 3.34 14.77
N SER A 129 -9.13 3.11 13.47
CA SER A 129 -8.61 4.12 12.55
C SER A 129 -9.52 5.35 12.51
N TYR A 130 -10.83 5.17 12.44
CA TYR A 130 -11.81 6.26 12.52
C TYR A 130 -11.67 7.06 13.83
N LEU A 131 -11.58 6.36 14.98
CA LEU A 131 -11.39 7.00 16.28
C LEU A 131 -10.08 7.80 16.34
N VAL A 132 -8.99 7.23 15.82
CA VAL A 132 -7.67 7.87 15.72
C VAL A 132 -7.75 9.15 14.90
N PHE A 133 -8.38 9.12 13.73
CA PHE A 133 -8.53 10.31 12.89
C PHE A 133 -9.40 11.40 13.54
N LYS A 134 -10.33 11.01 14.41
CA LYS A 134 -11.21 11.95 15.11
C LYS A 134 -10.53 12.60 16.33
N THR A 135 -9.57 11.92 16.96
CA THR A 135 -9.02 12.35 18.26
C THR A 135 -7.56 12.80 18.21
N ILE A 136 -6.81 12.44 17.15
CA ILE A 136 -5.37 12.67 17.06
C ILE A 136 -5.05 13.64 15.90
N ARG A 137 -3.96 14.40 16.04
CA ARG A 137 -3.47 15.33 15.00
C ARG A 137 -3.23 14.58 13.66
N PRO A 138 -3.59 15.17 12.49
CA PRO A 138 -3.62 14.48 11.20
C PRO A 138 -2.34 13.70 10.85
N GLY A 139 -1.15 14.28 11.00
CA GLY A 139 0.10 13.62 10.66
C GLY A 139 0.37 12.36 11.50
N LEU A 140 0.14 12.42 12.81
CA LEU A 140 0.30 11.28 13.71
C LEU A 140 -0.84 10.26 13.50
N ALA A 141 -2.06 10.74 13.24
CA ALA A 141 -3.22 9.89 13.01
C ALA A 141 -3.01 8.97 11.79
N ILE A 142 -2.47 9.49 10.71
CA ILE A 142 -2.18 8.70 9.51
C ILE A 142 -1.16 7.58 9.83
N ASN A 143 -0.08 7.92 10.53
CA ASN A 143 0.95 6.94 10.87
C ASN A 143 0.42 5.85 11.81
N LEU A 144 -0.40 6.22 12.80
CA LEU A 144 -1.02 5.27 13.71
C LEU A 144 -2.04 4.37 13.00
N ALA A 145 -2.83 4.92 12.07
CA ALA A 145 -3.74 4.13 11.23
C ALA A 145 -2.97 3.10 10.37
N TYR A 146 -1.82 3.48 9.79
CA TYR A 146 -0.97 2.51 9.09
C TYR A 146 -0.38 1.46 10.01
N PHE A 147 0.00 1.81 11.24
CA PHE A 147 0.47 0.85 12.23
C PHE A 147 -0.62 -0.17 12.62
N ILE A 148 -1.84 0.31 12.90
CA ILE A 148 -3.01 -0.55 13.21
C ILE A 148 -3.28 -1.49 12.02
N ARG A 149 -3.29 -0.94 10.81
CA ARG A 149 -3.50 -1.69 9.56
C ARG A 149 -2.42 -2.75 9.35
N GLY A 150 -1.16 -2.39 9.53
CA GLY A 150 -0.03 -3.33 9.47
C GLY A 150 -0.15 -4.45 10.50
N THR A 151 -0.51 -4.15 11.74
CA THR A 151 -0.74 -5.14 12.79
C THR A 151 -1.88 -6.10 12.40
N THR A 152 -3.01 -5.57 11.93
CA THR A 152 -4.15 -6.38 11.49
C THR A 152 -3.81 -7.31 10.33
N PHE A 153 -2.90 -6.88 9.45
CA PHE A 153 -2.43 -7.66 8.30
C PHE A 153 -1.37 -8.70 8.67
N PHE A 154 -0.34 -8.33 9.46
CA PHE A 154 0.78 -9.22 9.74
C PHE A 154 0.50 -10.23 10.86
N LEU A 155 -0.42 -9.94 11.77
CA LEU A 155 -0.75 -10.86 12.85
C LEU A 155 -1.25 -12.24 12.35
N PRO A 156 -2.21 -12.35 11.41
CA PRO A 156 -2.60 -13.65 10.88
C PRO A 156 -1.47 -14.33 10.08
N LEU A 157 -0.58 -13.58 9.42
CA LEU A 157 0.61 -14.16 8.78
C LEU A 157 1.55 -14.80 9.79
N LEU A 158 1.79 -14.16 10.94
CA LEU A 158 2.60 -14.72 12.01
C LEU A 158 1.97 -16.00 12.56
N ILE A 159 0.65 -16.01 12.83
CA ILE A 159 -0.07 -17.20 13.27
C ILE A 159 0.06 -18.34 12.23
N LEU A 160 -0.08 -18.03 10.95
CA LEU A 160 0.08 -19.01 9.87
C LEU A 160 1.52 -19.53 9.78
N LEU A 161 2.54 -18.71 10.00
CA LEU A 161 3.93 -19.13 10.05
C LEU A 161 4.16 -20.16 11.18
N PHE A 162 3.64 -19.90 12.39
CA PHE A 162 3.72 -20.87 13.48
C PHE A 162 3.03 -22.19 13.12
N ARG A 163 1.82 -22.15 12.55
CA ARG A 163 1.08 -23.35 12.13
C ARG A 163 1.75 -24.12 10.99
N THR A 164 2.53 -23.45 10.15
CA THR A 164 3.23 -24.06 9.01
C THR A 164 4.73 -24.32 9.30
N ARG A 165 5.13 -24.31 10.57
CA ARG A 165 6.53 -24.49 11.00
C ARG A 165 7.48 -23.57 10.23
N PHE A 166 7.10 -22.30 10.14
CA PHE A 166 7.85 -21.22 9.48
C PHE A 166 8.14 -21.45 7.98
N ARG A 167 7.31 -22.24 7.32
CA ARG A 167 7.45 -22.46 5.88
C ARG A 167 7.35 -21.13 5.11
N HIS A 168 8.35 -20.87 4.27
CA HIS A 168 8.50 -19.62 3.52
C HIS A 168 8.59 -18.34 4.38
N ALA A 169 9.07 -18.43 5.62
CA ALA A 169 9.18 -17.31 6.55
C ALA A 169 9.94 -16.11 5.97
N MET A 170 10.99 -16.34 5.18
CA MET A 170 11.78 -15.27 4.56
C MET A 170 10.94 -14.34 3.66
N LEU A 171 9.88 -14.85 3.04
CA LEU A 171 8.97 -14.02 2.25
C LEU A 171 8.10 -13.12 3.17
N VAL A 172 7.63 -13.64 4.29
CA VAL A 172 6.86 -12.83 5.26
C VAL A 172 7.75 -11.81 5.95
N ILE A 173 8.97 -12.20 6.34
CA ILE A 173 9.98 -11.29 6.92
C ILE A 173 10.32 -10.18 5.91
N GLY A 174 10.59 -10.54 4.66
CA GLY A 174 10.84 -9.57 3.58
C GLY A 174 9.69 -8.59 3.40
N GLY A 175 8.44 -9.07 3.43
CA GLY A 175 7.25 -8.22 3.37
C GLY A 175 7.12 -7.29 4.59
N LEU A 176 7.39 -7.80 5.80
CA LEU A 176 7.37 -6.99 7.02
C LEU A 176 8.46 -5.91 7.01
N VAL A 177 9.68 -6.27 6.62
CA VAL A 177 10.79 -5.30 6.49
C VAL A 177 10.45 -4.23 5.45
N SER A 178 9.91 -4.63 4.29
CA SER A 178 9.47 -3.68 3.26
C SER A 178 8.40 -2.73 3.79
N PHE A 179 7.43 -3.24 4.56
CA PHE A 179 6.38 -2.42 5.17
C PHE A 179 6.94 -1.42 6.20
N VAL A 180 7.84 -1.86 7.07
CA VAL A 180 8.48 -0.99 8.07
C VAL A 180 9.32 0.10 7.38
N LEU A 181 10.11 -0.27 6.38
CA LEU A 181 10.89 0.70 5.59
C LEU A 181 9.97 1.68 4.84
N ALA A 182 8.89 1.18 4.22
CA ALA A 182 7.91 2.04 3.58
C ALA A 182 7.35 3.06 4.56
N LEU A 183 6.86 2.63 5.73
CA LEU A 183 6.31 3.52 6.73
C LEU A 183 7.35 4.56 7.21
N TRP A 184 8.60 4.13 7.39
CA TRP A 184 9.69 5.03 7.76
C TRP A 184 9.96 6.09 6.69
N PHE A 185 10.10 5.71 5.41
CA PHE A 185 10.30 6.66 4.30
C PHE A 185 9.16 7.66 4.18
N ARG A 186 7.92 7.20 4.40
CA ARG A 186 6.75 8.07 4.38
C ARG A 186 6.76 9.09 5.52
N THR A 187 7.12 8.67 6.73
CA THR A 187 7.13 9.54 7.91
C THR A 187 8.28 10.53 7.89
N ALA A 188 9.44 10.12 7.39
CA ALA A 188 10.66 10.93 7.33
C ALA A 188 10.75 11.80 6.05
N ASP A 189 9.73 11.80 5.20
CA ASP A 189 9.77 12.44 3.88
C ASP A 189 10.32 13.88 3.90
N LYS A 190 9.73 14.75 4.71
CA LYS A 190 10.14 16.15 4.81
C LYS A 190 11.46 16.34 5.57
N GLU A 191 11.78 15.42 6.48
CA GLU A 191 13.00 15.49 7.27
C GLU A 191 14.24 15.10 6.47
N THR A 192 14.07 14.28 5.44
CA THR A 192 15.16 13.80 4.59
C THR A 192 15.58 14.78 3.49
N THR A 193 14.92 15.92 3.35
CA THR A 193 15.21 16.91 2.29
C THR A 193 16.63 17.48 2.31
N HIS A 194 17.31 17.42 3.45
CA HIS A 194 18.72 17.81 3.56
C HIS A 194 19.69 16.83 2.89
N ILE A 195 19.27 15.60 2.62
CA ILE A 195 20.04 14.54 1.91
C ILE A 195 19.45 14.33 0.51
N LEU A 196 18.11 14.23 0.44
CA LEU A 196 17.34 13.97 -0.77
C LEU A 196 16.42 15.17 -1.02
N SER A 197 16.75 16.05 -1.94
CA SER A 197 15.99 17.29 -2.19
C SER A 197 14.52 17.04 -2.52
N MET A 198 14.18 15.87 -3.09
CA MET A 198 12.82 15.43 -3.39
C MET A 198 12.13 14.75 -2.19
N GLY A 199 12.81 14.61 -1.03
CA GLY A 199 12.33 13.84 0.11
C GLY A 199 12.44 12.33 -0.10
N SER A 200 11.81 11.54 0.78
CA SER A 200 11.89 10.07 0.76
C SER A 200 10.59 9.36 0.39
N HIS A 201 9.52 10.09 0.04
CA HIS A 201 8.23 9.48 -0.26
C HIS A 201 8.28 8.54 -1.48
N PHE A 202 9.10 8.83 -2.48
CA PHE A 202 9.30 7.93 -3.62
C PHE A 202 9.85 6.55 -3.19
N LEU A 203 10.64 6.46 -2.11
CA LEU A 203 11.12 5.20 -1.54
C LEU A 203 9.99 4.42 -0.85
N TRP A 204 8.95 5.10 -0.35
CA TRP A 204 7.72 4.44 0.10
C TRP A 204 7.11 3.61 -1.03
N HIS A 205 6.98 4.15 -2.24
CA HIS A 205 6.43 3.43 -3.39
C HIS A 205 7.29 2.22 -3.76
N ILE A 206 8.62 2.38 -3.78
CA ILE A 206 9.57 1.30 -4.06
C ILE A 206 9.41 0.17 -3.04
N ALA A 207 9.46 0.50 -1.75
CA ALA A 207 9.33 -0.47 -0.67
C ALA A 207 7.94 -1.16 -0.71
N THR A 208 6.87 -0.42 -1.00
CA THR A 208 5.51 -0.96 -1.16
C THR A 208 5.43 -1.94 -2.34
N GLY A 209 6.04 -1.60 -3.48
CA GLY A 209 6.10 -2.49 -4.66
C GLY A 209 6.86 -3.79 -4.35
N ILE A 210 8.02 -3.70 -3.69
CA ILE A 210 8.80 -4.87 -3.26
C ILE A 210 8.00 -5.72 -2.26
N GLY A 211 7.41 -5.10 -1.24
CA GLY A 211 6.59 -5.78 -0.24
C GLY A 211 5.39 -6.50 -0.87
N GLY A 212 4.70 -5.84 -1.81
CA GLY A 212 3.61 -6.41 -2.59
C GLY A 212 4.05 -7.64 -3.38
N LEU A 213 5.19 -7.59 -4.07
CA LEU A 213 5.74 -8.71 -4.83
C LEU A 213 6.06 -9.91 -3.92
N VAL A 214 6.75 -9.66 -2.81
CA VAL A 214 7.23 -10.70 -1.90
C VAL A 214 6.06 -11.38 -1.16
N LEU A 215 5.08 -10.59 -0.70
CA LEU A 215 3.90 -11.13 -0.02
C LEU A 215 2.96 -11.85 -0.99
N ALA A 216 2.79 -11.36 -2.21
CA ALA A 216 2.03 -12.07 -3.23
C ALA A 216 2.69 -13.42 -3.60
N GLU A 217 4.03 -13.47 -3.63
CA GLU A 217 4.77 -14.73 -3.81
C GLU A 217 4.53 -15.70 -2.64
N TYR A 218 4.52 -15.22 -1.39
CA TYR A 218 4.14 -16.04 -0.25
C TYR A 218 2.74 -16.63 -0.42
N LEU A 219 1.74 -15.79 -0.69
CA LEU A 219 0.35 -16.23 -0.88
C LEU A 219 0.24 -17.24 -2.03
N PHE A 220 0.94 -17.01 -3.13
CA PHE A 220 0.97 -17.93 -4.27
C PHE A 220 1.54 -19.30 -3.89
N ARG A 221 2.60 -19.35 -3.09
CA ARG A 221 3.21 -20.63 -2.65
C ARG A 221 2.34 -21.40 -1.67
N VAL A 222 1.64 -20.70 -0.77
CA VAL A 222 0.82 -21.34 0.27
C VAL A 222 -0.64 -21.58 -0.13
N ARG A 223 -1.08 -21.12 -1.31
CA ARG A 223 -2.50 -21.14 -1.72
C ARG A 223 -3.16 -22.51 -1.72
N LYS A 224 -2.40 -23.55 -2.06
CA LYS A 224 -2.89 -24.96 -2.14
C LYS A 224 -2.49 -25.81 -0.95
N GLN A 225 -1.85 -25.23 0.06
CA GLN A 225 -1.42 -26.01 1.22
C GLN A 225 -2.57 -26.16 2.20
N PRO A 226 -2.92 -27.40 2.59
CA PRO A 226 -3.79 -27.59 3.74
C PRO A 226 -3.13 -26.98 4.97
N LEU A 227 -3.92 -26.30 5.79
CA LEU A 227 -3.48 -25.93 7.13
C LEU A 227 -3.49 -27.23 7.95
N GLU A 228 -2.33 -27.72 8.31
CA GLU A 228 -2.24 -28.73 9.34
C GLU A 228 -2.77 -28.08 10.61
N LEU A 229 -3.98 -28.46 11.01
CA LEU A 229 -4.54 -28.10 12.31
C LEU A 229 -3.72 -28.86 13.35
N ALA A 230 -2.79 -28.15 14.01
CA ALA A 230 -2.09 -28.68 15.18
C ALA A 230 -3.04 -28.69 16.38
#